data_602f59c3e327af7b8f066f55701ce61f
#
_entry.id   602f59c3e327af7b8f066f55701ce61f
#
_cell.length_a   1.000
_cell.length_b   1.000
_cell.length_c   1.000
_cell.angle_alpha   90.00
_cell.angle_beta   90.00
_cell.angle_gamma   90.00
#
_symmetry.space_group_name_H-M   'P 1'
#
loop_
_entity.id
_entity.type
_entity.pdbx_description
1 polymer ?
#
loop_
_entity_poly.entity_id
_entity_poly.type
_entity_poly.pdbx_seq_one_letter_code
_entity_poly.pdbx_strand_id
1 'polypeptide(L)'
;MDYSQVWDLDVFFEGGSNSASFAAYIKETESKMKELGQLISSWEVTSTEKDGQQLASILDLYAEVRTKLSQSSAFISCLEAQNVKDQGAKKWRAEITKLVASVQGAMSALDEKLVSIDEAYFEQLINEEPFAELQFILQESRRKAQEKLSVEAETLIQQLGIDGYHGWGQLYNSLVATIEIPFEEDGKVQMLSAGQAANKMLHPDRE
;
A
#
# COMPACT_ATOMS: atom_id res chain seq x y z
N MET A 1 -17.55 -24.28 -21.07
CA MET A 1 -17.41 -24.31 -19.60
C MET A 1 -18.07 -23.06 -19.06
N ASP A 2 -19.11 -23.23 -18.23
CA ASP A 2 -19.75 -22.10 -17.56
C ASP A 2 -18.95 -21.82 -16.28
N TYR A 3 -18.20 -20.73 -16.27
CA TYR A 3 -17.50 -20.27 -15.06
C TYR A 3 -18.48 -19.45 -14.20
N SER A 4 -18.45 -19.68 -12.89
CA SER A 4 -19.17 -18.82 -11.96
C SER A 4 -18.70 -17.36 -12.12
N GLN A 5 -19.65 -16.43 -12.24
CA GLN A 5 -19.36 -14.99 -12.25
C GLN A 5 -19.17 -14.41 -10.84
N VAL A 6 -19.42 -15.22 -9.82
CA VAL A 6 -19.25 -14.86 -8.41
C VAL A 6 -18.05 -15.62 -7.86
N TRP A 7 -17.10 -14.90 -7.28
CA TRP A 7 -15.95 -15.49 -6.63
C TRP A 7 -16.33 -16.04 -5.26
N ASP A 8 -15.90 -17.26 -4.97
CA ASP A 8 -16.00 -17.84 -3.64
C ASP A 8 -14.84 -17.34 -2.76
N LEU A 9 -15.12 -16.35 -1.92
CA LEU A 9 -14.12 -15.76 -1.02
C LEU A 9 -13.93 -16.57 0.26
N ASP A 10 -14.86 -17.49 0.58
CA ASP A 10 -14.77 -18.33 1.77
C ASP A 10 -13.61 -19.34 1.68
N VAL A 11 -13.11 -19.62 0.47
CA VAL A 11 -11.89 -20.43 0.27
C VAL A 11 -10.65 -19.82 0.90
N PHE A 12 -10.62 -18.50 1.13
CA PHE A 12 -9.52 -17.79 1.80
C PHE A 12 -9.79 -17.67 3.29
N PHE A 13 -10.95 -17.10 3.64
CA PHE A 13 -11.35 -16.91 5.04
C PHE A 13 -12.87 -17.11 5.15
N GLU A 14 -13.27 -18.28 5.63
CA GLU A 14 -14.66 -18.65 5.79
C GLU A 14 -15.41 -17.66 6.70
N GLY A 15 -16.60 -17.21 6.25
CA GLY A 15 -17.42 -16.24 6.96
C GLY A 15 -17.16 -14.77 6.59
N GLY A 16 -16.31 -14.52 5.59
CA GLY A 16 -16.09 -13.17 5.03
C GLY A 16 -15.59 -12.18 6.07
N SER A 17 -16.24 -11.02 6.20
CA SER A 17 -15.86 -9.98 7.17
C SER A 17 -16.07 -10.38 8.64
N ASN A 18 -16.80 -11.47 8.92
CA ASN A 18 -16.98 -12.03 10.26
C ASN A 18 -16.06 -13.22 10.54
N SER A 19 -15.12 -13.51 9.66
CA SER A 19 -14.22 -14.65 9.76
C SER A 19 -13.33 -14.59 11.01
N ALA A 20 -13.41 -15.63 11.84
CA ALA A 20 -12.52 -15.76 13.00
C ALA A 20 -11.06 -16.02 12.59
N SER A 21 -10.84 -16.75 11.48
CA SER A 21 -9.50 -17.00 10.95
C SER A 21 -8.89 -15.72 10.36
N PHE A 22 -9.69 -14.86 9.70
CA PHE A 22 -9.21 -13.56 9.25
C PHE A 22 -8.85 -12.65 10.44
N ALA A 23 -9.68 -12.62 11.48
CA ALA A 23 -9.37 -11.86 12.71
C ALA A 23 -8.06 -12.33 13.35
N ALA A 24 -7.83 -13.64 13.42
CA ALA A 24 -6.57 -14.20 13.92
C ALA A 24 -5.37 -13.83 13.02
N TYR A 25 -5.55 -13.85 11.70
CA TYR A 25 -4.55 -13.45 10.71
C TYR A 25 -4.13 -11.99 10.87
N ILE A 26 -5.08 -11.08 11.06
CA ILE A 26 -4.79 -9.65 11.32
C ILE A 26 -4.05 -9.48 12.64
N LYS A 27 -4.47 -10.18 13.70
CA LYS A 27 -3.80 -10.13 15.01
C LYS A 27 -2.35 -10.61 14.95
N GLU A 28 -2.09 -11.68 14.20
CA GLU A 28 -0.73 -12.17 13.96
C GLU A 28 0.09 -11.12 13.19
N THR A 29 -0.49 -10.53 12.15
CA THR A 29 0.15 -9.46 11.36
C THR A 29 0.52 -8.26 12.24
N GLU A 30 -0.38 -7.86 13.14
CA GLU A 30 -0.12 -6.80 14.11
C GLU A 30 1.04 -7.14 15.07
N SER A 31 1.11 -8.40 15.53
CA SER A 31 2.21 -8.86 16.38
C SER A 31 3.57 -8.80 15.67
N LYS A 32 3.62 -9.28 14.41
CA LYS A 32 4.84 -9.24 13.58
C LYS A 32 5.24 -7.81 13.23
N MET A 33 4.28 -6.94 13.02
CA MET A 33 4.57 -5.52 12.79
C MET A 33 5.18 -4.85 14.04
N LYS A 34 4.70 -5.17 15.24
CA LYS A 34 5.30 -4.69 16.50
C LYS A 34 6.73 -5.22 16.67
N GLU A 35 6.95 -6.49 16.35
CA GLU A 35 8.27 -7.12 16.36
C GLU A 35 9.21 -6.42 15.37
N LEU A 36 8.76 -6.13 14.15
CA LEU A 36 9.51 -5.37 13.14
C LEU A 36 9.92 -3.99 13.67
N GLY A 37 9.00 -3.25 14.26
CA GLY A 37 9.29 -1.95 14.86
C GLY A 37 10.31 -2.03 16.01
N GLN A 38 10.21 -3.06 16.86
CA GLN A 38 11.18 -3.30 17.92
C GLN A 38 12.56 -3.68 17.38
N LEU A 39 12.61 -4.53 16.36
CA LEU A 39 13.85 -4.99 15.74
C LEU A 39 14.61 -3.81 15.11
N ILE A 40 13.90 -2.91 14.43
CA ILE A 40 14.49 -1.67 13.86
C ILE A 40 14.94 -0.71 14.96
N SER A 41 14.08 -0.46 15.96
CA SER A 41 14.39 0.51 17.01
C SER A 41 15.57 0.09 17.89
N SER A 42 15.73 -1.21 18.16
CA SER A 42 16.82 -1.76 18.95
C SER A 42 18.13 -1.90 18.17
N TRP A 43 18.11 -1.72 16.85
CA TRP A 43 19.31 -1.82 16.04
C TRP A 43 20.26 -0.65 16.29
N GLU A 44 21.42 -0.95 16.85
CA GLU A 44 22.55 -0.01 16.96
C GLU A 44 23.50 -0.25 15.80
N VAL A 45 23.60 0.70 14.88
CA VAL A 45 24.46 0.63 13.71
C VAL A 45 25.92 0.73 14.13
N THR A 46 26.72 -0.26 13.73
CA THR A 46 28.13 -0.37 14.09
C THR A 46 29.08 -0.41 12.87
N SER A 47 28.51 -0.49 11.66
CA SER A 47 29.21 -0.70 10.40
C SER A 47 30.10 -1.95 10.43
N THR A 48 29.52 -3.07 10.91
CA THR A 48 30.18 -4.36 11.01
C THR A 48 29.28 -5.48 10.48
N GLU A 49 29.80 -6.70 10.34
CA GLU A 49 29.03 -7.87 9.89
C GLU A 49 27.72 -8.10 10.66
N LYS A 50 27.64 -7.67 11.92
CA LYS A 50 26.39 -7.72 12.71
C LYS A 50 25.27 -6.92 12.07
N ASP A 51 25.57 -5.80 11.43
CA ASP A 51 24.58 -4.96 10.77
C ASP A 51 23.97 -5.68 9.55
N GLY A 52 24.77 -6.44 8.81
CA GLY A 52 24.27 -7.29 7.73
C GLY A 52 23.26 -8.33 8.22
N GLN A 53 23.59 -9.04 9.32
CA GLN A 53 22.69 -10.02 9.92
C GLN A 53 21.39 -9.38 10.44
N GLN A 54 21.51 -8.20 11.07
CA GLN A 54 20.36 -7.45 11.57
C GLN A 54 19.47 -6.96 10.42
N LEU A 55 20.07 -6.38 9.38
CA LEU A 55 19.35 -5.91 8.21
C LEU A 55 18.62 -7.07 7.49
N ALA A 56 19.28 -8.21 7.30
CA ALA A 56 18.64 -9.39 6.70
C ALA A 56 17.38 -9.80 7.49
N SER A 57 17.50 -9.91 8.82
CA SER A 57 16.38 -10.28 9.69
C SER A 57 15.22 -9.25 9.61
N ILE A 58 15.54 -7.97 9.52
CA ILE A 58 14.54 -6.90 9.35
C ILE A 58 13.84 -7.04 8.01
N LEU A 59 14.58 -7.26 6.92
CA LEU A 59 14.01 -7.36 5.58
C LEU A 59 13.14 -8.61 5.42
N ASP A 60 13.54 -9.75 5.99
CA ASP A 60 12.74 -10.97 5.99
C ASP A 60 11.41 -10.78 6.73
N LEU A 61 11.46 -10.20 7.92
CA LEU A 61 10.25 -9.92 8.69
C LEU A 61 9.37 -8.86 7.99
N TYR A 62 9.97 -7.85 7.38
CA TYR A 62 9.24 -6.87 6.57
C TYR A 62 8.53 -7.51 5.38
N ALA A 63 9.20 -8.40 4.65
CA ALA A 63 8.62 -9.12 3.53
C ALA A 63 7.39 -9.94 3.96
N GLU A 64 7.47 -10.61 5.11
CA GLU A 64 6.36 -11.36 5.68
C GLU A 64 5.18 -10.43 6.04
N VAL A 65 5.44 -9.36 6.80
CA VAL A 65 4.43 -8.37 7.20
C VAL A 65 3.78 -7.75 5.95
N ARG A 66 4.57 -7.37 4.95
CA ARG A 66 4.09 -6.78 3.70
C ARG A 66 3.18 -7.72 2.93
N THR A 67 3.56 -8.99 2.85
CA THR A 67 2.75 -10.04 2.21
C THR A 67 1.41 -10.19 2.91
N LYS A 68 1.40 -10.31 4.24
CA LYS A 68 0.18 -10.43 5.03
C LYS A 68 -0.75 -9.21 4.87
N LEU A 69 -0.21 -8.00 4.88
CA LEU A 69 -0.99 -6.77 4.67
C LEU A 69 -1.55 -6.69 3.25
N SER A 70 -0.78 -7.09 2.24
CA SER A 70 -1.23 -7.13 0.85
C SER A 70 -2.41 -8.09 0.67
N GLN A 71 -2.29 -9.31 1.20
CA GLN A 71 -3.35 -10.32 1.18
C GLN A 71 -4.61 -9.83 1.91
N SER A 72 -4.43 -9.23 3.10
CA SER A 72 -5.54 -8.68 3.87
C SER A 72 -6.26 -7.57 3.11
N SER A 73 -5.50 -6.66 2.49
CA SER A 73 -6.05 -5.55 1.71
C SER A 73 -6.81 -6.05 0.48
N ALA A 74 -6.28 -7.06 -0.21
CA ALA A 74 -6.92 -7.68 -1.36
C ALA A 74 -8.23 -8.36 -0.96
N PHE A 75 -8.22 -9.16 0.11
CA PHE A 75 -9.41 -9.84 0.62
C PHE A 75 -10.52 -8.84 0.98
N ILE A 76 -10.21 -7.78 1.71
CA ILE A 76 -11.20 -6.75 2.07
C ILE A 76 -11.70 -6.01 0.82
N SER A 77 -10.84 -5.73 -0.15
CA SER A 77 -11.27 -5.11 -1.41
C SER A 77 -12.29 -5.98 -2.16
N CYS A 78 -12.08 -7.30 -2.17
CA CYS A 78 -13.03 -8.23 -2.78
C CYS A 78 -14.37 -8.27 -2.02
N LEU A 79 -14.35 -8.27 -0.68
CA LEU A 79 -15.57 -8.23 0.14
C LEU A 79 -16.36 -6.93 -0.08
N GLU A 80 -15.67 -5.78 -0.13
CA GLU A 80 -16.30 -4.49 -0.40
C GLU A 80 -16.89 -4.42 -1.81
N ALA A 81 -16.22 -5.02 -2.81
CA ALA A 81 -16.76 -5.13 -4.17
C ALA A 81 -17.99 -6.04 -4.24
N GLN A 82 -17.99 -7.14 -3.48
CA GLN A 82 -19.12 -8.07 -3.41
C GLN A 82 -20.33 -7.44 -2.70
N ASN A 83 -20.09 -6.67 -1.62
CA ASN A 83 -21.13 -6.01 -0.85
C ASN A 83 -20.66 -4.67 -0.29
N VAL A 84 -20.95 -3.60 -0.99
CA VAL A 84 -20.60 -2.20 -0.59
C VAL A 84 -21.23 -1.76 0.75
N LYS A 85 -22.23 -2.50 1.24
CA LYS A 85 -22.91 -2.22 2.53
C LYS A 85 -22.31 -3.00 3.71
N ASP A 86 -21.32 -3.86 3.47
CA ASP A 86 -20.67 -4.64 4.52
C ASP A 86 -19.90 -3.73 5.50
N GLN A 87 -20.48 -3.57 6.70
CA GLN A 87 -19.90 -2.75 7.76
C GLN A 87 -18.69 -3.43 8.42
N GLY A 88 -18.62 -4.75 8.41
CA GLY A 88 -17.48 -5.52 8.89
C GLY A 88 -16.26 -5.29 8.02
N ALA A 89 -16.42 -5.37 6.69
CA ALA A 89 -15.35 -5.07 5.74
C ALA A 89 -14.81 -3.64 5.89
N LYS A 90 -15.71 -2.65 6.08
CA LYS A 90 -15.29 -1.25 6.31
C LYS A 90 -14.49 -1.07 7.61
N LYS A 91 -14.85 -1.77 8.68
CA LYS A 91 -14.07 -1.76 9.93
C LYS A 91 -12.67 -2.35 9.71
N TRP A 92 -12.60 -3.51 9.04
CA TRP A 92 -11.30 -4.11 8.71
C TRP A 92 -10.45 -3.23 7.80
N ARG A 93 -11.06 -2.55 6.82
CA ARG A 93 -10.36 -1.56 6.00
C ARG A 93 -9.67 -0.50 6.85
N ALA A 94 -10.38 0.06 7.83
CA ALA A 94 -9.81 1.07 8.72
C ALA A 94 -8.65 0.52 9.56
N GLU A 95 -8.76 -0.71 10.09
CA GLU A 95 -7.69 -1.35 10.87
C GLU A 95 -6.47 -1.65 10.01
N ILE A 96 -6.65 -2.22 8.81
CA ILE A 96 -5.55 -2.50 7.88
C ILE A 96 -4.84 -1.19 7.47
N THR A 97 -5.59 -0.11 7.23
CA THR A 97 -5.01 1.20 6.91
C THR A 97 -4.09 1.70 8.03
N LYS A 98 -4.48 1.53 9.30
CA LYS A 98 -3.61 1.87 10.45
C LYS A 98 -2.34 1.03 10.48
N LEU A 99 -2.45 -0.28 10.23
CA LEU A 99 -1.29 -1.17 10.18
C LEU A 99 -0.34 -0.78 9.05
N VAL A 100 -0.85 -0.45 7.86
CA VAL A 100 -0.05 0.04 6.73
C VAL A 100 0.70 1.32 7.11
N ALA A 101 0.03 2.29 7.74
CA ALA A 101 0.67 3.52 8.21
C ALA A 101 1.78 3.25 9.24
N SER A 102 1.55 2.29 10.16
CA SER A 102 2.57 1.91 11.14
C SER A 102 3.80 1.25 10.50
N VAL A 103 3.60 0.41 9.49
CA VAL A 103 4.71 -0.18 8.71
C VAL A 103 5.49 0.91 7.97
N GLN A 104 4.81 1.88 7.37
CA GLN A 104 5.48 3.01 6.72
C GLN A 104 6.36 3.80 7.70
N GLY A 105 5.87 4.04 8.92
CA GLY A 105 6.66 4.67 9.98
C GLY A 105 7.90 3.84 10.37
N ALA A 106 7.75 2.51 10.51
CA ALA A 106 8.88 1.62 10.79
C ALA A 106 9.92 1.63 9.66
N MET A 107 9.47 1.64 8.39
CA MET A 107 10.38 1.73 7.24
C MET A 107 11.09 3.06 7.16
N SER A 108 10.43 4.16 7.54
CA SER A 108 11.11 5.46 7.63
C SER A 108 12.24 5.44 8.68
N ALA A 109 12.03 4.77 9.81
CA ALA A 109 13.08 4.58 10.81
C ALA A 109 14.22 3.66 10.31
N LEU A 110 13.91 2.65 9.50
CA LEU A 110 14.92 1.82 8.83
C LEU A 110 15.77 2.66 7.88
N ASP A 111 15.14 3.51 7.08
CA ASP A 111 15.85 4.41 6.15
C ASP A 111 16.90 5.27 6.89
N GLU A 112 16.56 5.78 8.09
CA GLU A 112 17.52 6.55 8.93
C GLU A 112 18.68 5.67 9.40
N LYS A 113 18.43 4.39 9.74
CA LYS A 113 19.50 3.44 10.08
C LYS A 113 20.43 3.18 8.89
N LEU A 114 19.85 3.01 7.67
CA LEU A 114 20.66 2.82 6.45
C LEU A 114 21.58 4.02 6.18
N VAL A 115 21.13 5.25 6.43
CA VAL A 115 21.97 6.46 6.31
C VAL A 115 23.12 6.45 7.31
N SER A 116 22.91 5.89 8.50
CA SER A 116 23.91 5.86 9.59
C SER A 116 25.03 4.83 9.36
N ILE A 117 24.87 3.89 8.41
CA ILE A 117 25.92 2.93 8.04
C ILE A 117 27.06 3.68 7.31
N ASP A 118 28.31 3.36 7.65
CA ASP A 118 29.48 3.87 6.91
C ASP A 118 29.34 3.60 5.40
N GLU A 119 29.74 4.58 4.55
CA GLU A 119 29.54 4.49 3.11
C GLU A 119 30.28 3.31 2.49
N ALA A 120 31.55 3.12 2.83
CA ALA A 120 32.37 2.06 2.26
C ALA A 120 31.85 0.68 2.68
N TYR A 121 31.41 0.56 3.93
CA TYR A 121 30.80 -0.68 4.43
C TYR A 121 29.43 -0.94 3.79
N PHE A 122 28.61 0.08 3.62
CA PHE A 122 27.32 -0.05 2.95
C PHE A 122 27.46 -0.55 1.51
N GLU A 123 28.38 0.04 0.74
CA GLU A 123 28.66 -0.39 -0.63
C GLU A 123 29.15 -1.85 -0.69
N GLN A 124 29.98 -2.29 0.25
CA GLN A 124 30.36 -3.69 0.35
C GLN A 124 29.16 -4.56 0.65
N LEU A 125 28.37 -4.21 1.68
CA LEU A 125 27.25 -4.98 2.18
C LEU A 125 26.20 -5.27 1.10
N ILE A 126 25.83 -4.27 0.31
CA ILE A 126 24.78 -4.42 -0.71
C ILE A 126 25.23 -5.19 -1.95
N ASN A 127 26.54 -5.46 -2.10
CA ASN A 127 27.10 -6.29 -3.17
C ASN A 127 27.22 -7.77 -2.77
N GLU A 128 27.00 -8.10 -1.50
CA GLU A 128 27.08 -9.46 -0.97
C GLU A 128 25.69 -10.07 -0.78
N GLU A 129 25.61 -11.41 -0.77
CA GLU A 129 24.38 -12.11 -0.42
C GLU A 129 24.02 -11.87 1.06
N PRO A 130 22.73 -11.70 1.42
CA PRO A 130 21.55 -11.84 0.54
C PRO A 130 21.08 -10.52 -0.11
N PHE A 131 21.88 -9.45 -0.11
CA PHE A 131 21.43 -8.10 -0.49
C PHE A 131 21.66 -7.79 -1.98
N ALA A 132 22.46 -8.58 -2.70
CA ALA A 132 22.82 -8.32 -4.09
C ALA A 132 21.61 -8.13 -5.01
N GLU A 133 20.54 -8.91 -4.83
CA GLU A 133 19.28 -8.73 -5.56
C GLU A 133 18.48 -7.48 -5.13
N LEU A 134 18.75 -6.94 -3.96
CA LEU A 134 18.08 -5.78 -3.37
C LEU A 134 18.92 -4.50 -3.50
N GLN A 135 20.09 -4.57 -4.11
CA GLN A 135 21.06 -3.48 -4.20
C GLN A 135 20.42 -2.15 -4.60
N PHE A 136 19.70 -2.14 -5.72
CA PHE A 136 19.06 -0.92 -6.23
C PHE A 136 18.06 -0.33 -5.23
N ILE A 137 17.25 -1.17 -4.60
CA ILE A 137 16.21 -0.72 -3.63
C ILE A 137 16.88 -0.12 -2.39
N LEU A 138 17.93 -0.76 -1.87
CA LEU A 138 18.65 -0.29 -0.68
C LEU A 138 19.41 1.02 -0.96
N GLN A 139 20.05 1.15 -2.12
CA GLN A 139 20.69 2.40 -2.55
C GLN A 139 19.68 3.53 -2.68
N GLU A 140 18.55 3.29 -3.35
CA GLU A 140 17.50 4.29 -3.52
C GLU A 140 16.85 4.70 -2.18
N SER A 141 16.61 3.75 -1.27
CA SER A 141 16.11 4.05 0.07
C SER A 141 17.09 4.94 0.83
N ARG A 142 18.38 4.59 0.85
CA ARG A 142 19.42 5.40 1.50
C ARG A 142 19.54 6.79 0.87
N ARG A 143 19.60 6.88 -0.46
CA ARG A 143 19.67 8.17 -1.18
C ARG A 143 18.47 9.07 -0.85
N LYS A 144 17.26 8.53 -0.92
CA LYS A 144 16.04 9.28 -0.58
C LYS A 144 16.02 9.73 0.88
N ALA A 145 16.54 8.91 1.79
CA ALA A 145 16.62 9.28 3.20
C ALA A 145 17.63 10.41 3.43
N GLN A 146 18.75 10.44 2.71
CA GLN A 146 19.72 11.54 2.75
C GLN A 146 19.17 12.85 2.18
N GLU A 147 18.25 12.75 1.21
CA GLU A 147 17.61 13.91 0.56
C GLU A 147 16.35 14.40 1.31
N LYS A 148 15.92 13.73 2.38
CA LYS A 148 14.77 14.17 3.18
C LYS A 148 14.98 15.57 3.75
N LEU A 149 13.91 16.33 3.75
CA LEU A 149 13.87 17.63 4.42
C LEU A 149 13.81 17.46 5.95
N SER A 150 13.92 18.57 6.68
CA SER A 150 13.68 18.51 8.13
C SER A 150 12.25 18.06 8.43
N VAL A 151 12.04 17.44 9.59
CA VAL A 151 10.70 16.95 10.02
C VAL A 151 9.66 18.07 9.98
N GLU A 152 10.04 19.30 10.33
CA GLU A 152 9.17 20.48 10.29
C GLU A 152 8.78 20.83 8.85
N ALA A 153 9.73 20.78 7.91
CA ALA A 153 9.49 21.09 6.51
C ALA A 153 8.60 20.01 5.86
N GLU A 154 8.86 18.73 6.12
CA GLU A 154 8.02 17.64 5.63
C GLU A 154 6.59 17.70 6.19
N THR A 155 6.45 17.99 7.49
CA THR A 155 5.14 18.17 8.13
C THR A 155 4.37 19.33 7.48
N LEU A 156 5.04 20.45 7.23
CA LEU A 156 4.43 21.60 6.56
C LEU A 156 3.97 21.25 5.14
N ILE A 157 4.83 20.56 4.37
CA ILE A 157 4.49 20.12 3.01
C ILE A 157 3.29 19.16 3.03
N GLN A 158 3.25 18.21 3.97
CA GLN A 158 2.11 17.30 4.11
C GLN A 158 0.81 18.04 4.43
N GLN A 159 0.85 19.00 5.35
CA GLN A 159 -0.32 19.82 5.69
C GLN A 159 -0.81 20.66 4.50
N LEU A 160 0.10 21.31 3.79
CA LEU A 160 -0.24 22.08 2.59
C LEU A 160 -0.72 21.18 1.45
N GLY A 161 -0.26 19.93 1.40
CA GLY A 161 -0.68 18.93 0.42
C GLY A 161 -2.16 18.55 0.55
N ILE A 162 -2.74 18.63 1.75
CA ILE A 162 -4.15 18.29 1.98
C ILE A 162 -5.07 19.18 1.13
N ASP A 163 -4.95 20.48 1.28
CA ASP A 163 -5.81 21.45 0.59
C ASP A 163 -5.28 21.80 -0.80
N GLY A 164 -3.97 21.77 -1.00
CA GLY A 164 -3.33 22.04 -2.26
C GLY A 164 -3.46 20.84 -3.22
N TYR A 165 -2.61 19.84 -3.08
CA TYR A 165 -2.53 18.74 -4.04
C TYR A 165 -3.76 17.82 -4.02
N HIS A 166 -4.14 17.32 -2.82
CA HIS A 166 -5.25 16.38 -2.69
C HIS A 166 -6.61 17.05 -2.88
N GLY A 167 -6.76 18.27 -2.38
CA GLY A 167 -8.00 19.06 -2.52
C GLY A 167 -8.34 19.33 -3.99
N TRP A 168 -7.36 19.66 -4.82
CA TRP A 168 -7.56 19.83 -6.27
C TRP A 168 -7.95 18.54 -6.96
N GLY A 169 -7.36 17.40 -6.60
CA GLY A 169 -7.76 16.10 -7.12
C GLY A 169 -9.21 15.73 -6.77
N GLN A 170 -9.63 16.00 -5.53
CA GLN A 170 -11.01 15.80 -5.09
C GLN A 170 -11.98 16.70 -5.81
N LEU A 171 -11.63 17.98 -5.99
CA LEU A 171 -12.44 18.93 -6.76
C LEU A 171 -12.62 18.47 -8.21
N TYR A 172 -11.52 18.08 -8.86
CA TYR A 172 -11.56 17.52 -10.22
C TYR A 172 -12.50 16.32 -10.31
N ASN A 173 -12.35 15.34 -9.42
CA ASN A 173 -13.20 14.15 -9.41
C ASN A 173 -14.68 14.50 -9.16
N SER A 174 -14.95 15.45 -8.28
CA SER A 174 -16.31 15.91 -7.99
C SER A 174 -16.94 16.59 -9.22
N LEU A 175 -16.18 17.44 -9.90
CA LEU A 175 -16.65 18.12 -11.12
C LEU A 175 -16.90 17.12 -12.25
N VAL A 176 -15.96 16.20 -12.50
CA VAL A 176 -16.11 15.18 -13.54
C VAL A 176 -17.32 14.27 -13.26
N ALA A 177 -17.60 13.96 -11.99
CA ALA A 177 -18.75 13.16 -11.61
C ALA A 177 -20.10 13.84 -11.88
N THR A 178 -20.13 15.18 -12.03
CA THR A 178 -21.36 15.94 -12.36
C THR A 178 -21.56 16.11 -13.87
N ILE A 179 -20.60 15.71 -14.70
CA ILE A 179 -20.70 15.85 -16.16
C ILE A 179 -21.68 14.79 -16.67
N GLU A 180 -22.74 15.25 -17.30
CA GLU A 180 -23.70 14.44 -18.03
C GLU A 180 -23.61 14.76 -19.54
N ILE A 181 -23.42 13.73 -20.35
CA ILE A 181 -23.23 13.83 -21.79
C ILE A 181 -24.47 13.24 -22.47
N PRO A 182 -25.26 14.02 -23.23
CA PRO A 182 -26.37 13.46 -23.99
C PRO A 182 -25.82 12.57 -25.12
N PHE A 183 -26.26 11.34 -25.16
CA PHE A 183 -25.90 10.38 -26.20
C PHE A 183 -27.16 9.79 -26.81
N GLU A 184 -27.27 9.85 -28.15
CA GLU A 184 -28.38 9.27 -28.88
C GLU A 184 -28.01 7.88 -29.40
N GLU A 185 -28.82 6.86 -29.04
CA GLU A 185 -28.69 5.49 -29.50
C GLU A 185 -30.09 4.94 -29.79
N ASP A 186 -30.29 4.36 -30.95
CA ASP A 186 -31.59 3.82 -31.39
C ASP A 186 -32.75 4.84 -31.33
N GLY A 187 -32.48 6.12 -31.62
CA GLY A 187 -33.48 7.18 -31.57
C GLY A 187 -33.91 7.61 -30.16
N LYS A 188 -33.16 7.17 -29.13
CA LYS A 188 -33.38 7.55 -27.73
C LYS A 188 -32.16 8.30 -27.19
N VAL A 189 -32.41 9.44 -26.56
CA VAL A 189 -31.36 10.18 -25.87
C VAL A 189 -31.26 9.68 -24.43
N GLN A 190 -30.04 9.28 -24.01
CA GLN A 190 -29.71 8.94 -22.65
C GLN A 190 -28.56 9.83 -22.16
N MET A 191 -28.58 10.17 -20.86
CA MET A 191 -27.51 10.95 -20.25
C MET A 191 -26.43 9.98 -19.75
N LEU A 192 -25.23 10.13 -20.25
CA LEU A 192 -24.06 9.31 -19.87
C LEU A 192 -23.12 10.10 -18.99
N SER A 193 -22.54 9.43 -18.00
CA SER A 193 -21.39 9.97 -17.29
C SER A 193 -20.18 10.07 -18.23
N ALA A 194 -19.19 10.89 -17.86
CA ALA A 194 -17.95 11.04 -18.64
C ALA A 194 -17.26 9.69 -18.92
N GLY A 195 -17.23 8.76 -17.92
CA GLY A 195 -16.67 7.42 -18.10
C GLY A 195 -17.47 6.54 -19.05
N GLN A 196 -18.80 6.58 -18.97
CA GLN A 196 -19.67 5.85 -19.90
C GLN A 196 -19.52 6.37 -21.34
N ALA A 197 -19.46 7.69 -21.53
CA ALA A 197 -19.23 8.28 -22.84
C ALA A 197 -17.86 7.90 -23.41
N ALA A 198 -16.81 7.92 -22.58
CA ALA A 198 -15.48 7.46 -22.98
C ALA A 198 -15.48 5.99 -23.45
N ASN A 199 -16.23 5.11 -22.78
CA ASN A 199 -16.37 3.73 -23.20
C ASN A 199 -17.07 3.57 -24.56
N LYS A 200 -18.02 4.46 -24.90
CA LYS A 200 -18.64 4.47 -26.24
C LYS A 200 -17.63 4.75 -27.35
N MET A 201 -16.57 5.52 -27.07
CA MET A 201 -15.49 5.76 -28.04
C MET A 201 -14.68 4.50 -28.40
N LEU A 202 -14.77 3.47 -27.57
CA LEU A 202 -14.09 2.18 -27.80
C LEU A 202 -14.97 1.18 -28.55
N HIS A 203 -16.19 1.55 -28.90
CA HIS A 203 -17.10 0.68 -29.66
C HIS A 203 -16.50 0.38 -31.05
N PRO A 204 -16.55 -0.89 -31.51
CA PRO A 204 -16.00 -1.28 -32.82
C PRO A 204 -16.73 -0.61 -33.98
N ASP A 205 -18.02 -0.36 -33.84
CA ASP A 205 -18.83 0.41 -34.79
C ASP A 205 -18.70 1.90 -34.47
N ARG A 206 -18.20 2.68 -35.43
CA ARG A 206 -17.87 4.11 -35.26
C ARG A 206 -18.74 5.01 -36.16
N GLU A 207 -19.79 4.47 -36.79
CA GLU A 207 -20.74 5.25 -37.55
C GLU A 207 -21.75 5.99 -36.68
#